data_ab28b7240bb73cace624240eaa6d44e0
#
_entry.id   ab28b7240bb73cace624240eaa6d44e0
#
_cell.length_a   1.000
_cell.length_b   1.000
_cell.length_c   1.000
_cell.angle_alpha   90.00
_cell.angle_beta   90.00
_cell.angle_gamma   90.00
#
_symmetry.space_group_name_H-M   'P 1'
#
loop_
_entity.id
_entity.type
_entity.pdbx_description
1 polymer ?
#
loop_
_entity_poly.entity_id
_entity_poly.type
_entity_poly.pdbx_seq_one_letter_code
_entity_poly.pdbx_strand_id
1 'polypeptide(L)'
;MTSPSGRLAGKVAMVTGASSGIGKACIERFSAENATVIAVDIAKPVTEGLMGQLSSYACDVTNSDSIKEVINNISSEYGGLHIVVNSAGVSARNALSDTTDIERIWDRVIEVNLKGTFLTSMHSVPEIEKSGGGAIINLASTMGIVGYPTGLRNGYSAYPPSKGGVVQFTKTLAVDLADRGIRVNCLCPGFVETSLTESLTSDNETNNYLKGLHPMGRLGRPDEIANAALFLASDESSFITGSSLVIDGGYTAQ
;
A
#
# COMPACT_ATOMS: atom_id res chain seq x y z
N MET A 1 -31.55 -0.92 16.46
CA MET A 1 -30.09 -0.90 16.65
C MET A 1 -29.55 0.09 15.64
N THR A 2 -28.93 1.18 16.09
CA THR A 2 -28.27 2.13 15.17
C THR A 2 -27.11 1.39 14.53
N SER A 3 -27.04 1.37 13.19
CA SER A 3 -25.87 0.84 12.47
C SER A 3 -24.60 1.53 13.01
N PRO A 4 -23.49 0.80 13.20
CA PRO A 4 -22.26 1.42 13.66
C PRO A 4 -21.89 2.55 12.66
N SER A 5 -21.66 3.75 13.20
CA SER A 5 -21.25 4.89 12.39
C SER A 5 -19.78 4.74 12.01
N GLY A 6 -19.46 4.69 10.73
CA GLY A 6 -18.10 4.61 10.18
C GLY A 6 -18.15 4.13 8.74
N ARG A 7 -17.28 4.68 7.91
CA ARG A 7 -17.24 4.40 6.44
C ARG A 7 -16.88 2.95 6.12
N LEU A 8 -16.23 2.23 7.06
CA LEU A 8 -15.82 0.84 6.92
C LEU A 8 -16.46 -0.06 7.99
N ALA A 9 -17.55 0.38 8.62
CA ALA A 9 -18.23 -0.40 9.64
C ALA A 9 -18.64 -1.79 9.12
N GLY A 10 -18.26 -2.85 9.84
CA GLY A 10 -18.52 -4.24 9.48
C GLY A 10 -17.61 -4.80 8.37
N LYS A 11 -16.63 -4.04 7.90
CA LYS A 11 -15.63 -4.53 6.94
C LYS A 11 -14.40 -5.07 7.65
N VAL A 12 -13.83 -6.14 7.11
CA VAL A 12 -12.52 -6.70 7.51
C VAL A 12 -11.49 -6.23 6.50
N ALA A 13 -10.46 -5.55 6.96
CA ALA A 13 -9.42 -4.93 6.13
C ALA A 13 -8.03 -5.46 6.51
N MET A 14 -7.31 -6.03 5.56
CA MET A 14 -5.91 -6.42 5.71
C MET A 14 -4.99 -5.35 5.11
N VAL A 15 -3.97 -4.95 5.86
CA VAL A 15 -2.96 -3.98 5.42
C VAL A 15 -1.58 -4.59 5.56
N THR A 16 -0.83 -4.70 4.45
CA THR A 16 0.56 -5.14 4.47
C THR A 16 1.52 -3.95 4.61
N GLY A 17 2.72 -4.17 5.17
CA GLY A 17 3.64 -3.07 5.50
C GLY A 17 3.12 -2.18 6.62
N ALA A 18 2.39 -2.77 7.58
CA ALA A 18 1.60 -2.06 8.58
C ALA A 18 2.40 -1.52 9.77
N SER A 19 3.69 -1.88 9.90
CA SER A 19 4.52 -1.45 11.04
C SER A 19 4.96 0.00 10.96
N SER A 20 4.91 0.64 9.80
CA SER A 20 5.43 1.99 9.61
C SER A 20 4.75 2.76 8.46
N GLY A 21 5.04 4.05 8.37
CA GLY A 21 4.71 4.90 7.23
C GLY A 21 3.23 4.86 6.84
N ILE A 22 2.97 4.70 5.55
CA ILE A 22 1.62 4.72 4.97
C ILE A 22 0.77 3.55 5.47
N GLY A 23 1.35 2.33 5.58
CA GLY A 23 0.63 1.16 6.07
C GLY A 23 0.13 1.36 7.50
N LYS A 24 0.98 1.90 8.39
CA LYS A 24 0.59 2.25 9.76
C LYS A 24 -0.53 3.30 9.78
N ALA A 25 -0.41 4.36 8.99
CA ALA A 25 -1.46 5.37 8.90
C ALA A 25 -2.79 4.79 8.37
N CYS A 26 -2.74 3.79 7.46
CA CYS A 26 -3.94 3.10 6.97
C CYS A 26 -4.62 2.30 8.09
N ILE A 27 -3.87 1.53 8.91
CA ILE A 27 -4.48 0.77 10.00
C ILE A 27 -5.13 1.70 11.05
N GLU A 28 -4.50 2.82 11.38
CA GLU A 28 -5.04 3.84 12.28
C GLU A 28 -6.32 4.46 11.70
N ARG A 29 -6.29 4.84 10.43
CA ARG A 29 -7.42 5.51 9.77
C ARG A 29 -8.61 4.57 9.56
N PHE A 30 -8.38 3.32 9.15
CA PHE A 30 -9.44 2.35 8.93
C PHE A 30 -10.09 1.90 10.25
N SER A 31 -9.29 1.75 11.29
CA SER A 31 -9.79 1.46 12.64
C SER A 31 -10.69 2.57 13.17
N ALA A 32 -10.34 3.85 12.97
CA ALA A 32 -11.16 4.99 13.33
C ALA A 32 -12.50 5.05 12.56
N GLU A 33 -12.61 4.33 11.43
CA GLU A 33 -13.84 4.17 10.63
C GLU A 33 -14.57 2.85 10.90
N ASN A 34 -14.28 2.23 12.05
CA ASN A 34 -14.93 1.00 12.54
C ASN A 34 -14.72 -0.24 11.65
N ALA A 35 -13.61 -0.33 10.91
CA ALA A 35 -13.17 -1.59 10.32
C ALA A 35 -12.58 -2.53 11.39
N THR A 36 -12.72 -3.84 11.20
CA THR A 36 -11.82 -4.83 11.78
C THR A 36 -10.53 -4.81 10.98
N VAL A 37 -9.40 -4.44 11.57
CA VAL A 37 -8.14 -4.22 10.85
C VAL A 37 -7.12 -5.29 11.19
N ILE A 38 -6.56 -5.89 10.16
CA ILE A 38 -5.51 -6.90 10.25
C ILE A 38 -4.19 -6.29 9.76
N ALA A 39 -3.31 -6.01 10.69
CA ALA A 39 -2.00 -5.45 10.44
C ALA A 39 -0.99 -6.56 10.11
N VAL A 40 -0.36 -6.49 8.94
CA VAL A 40 0.56 -7.52 8.45
C VAL A 40 1.91 -6.90 8.08
N ASP A 41 3.01 -7.45 8.59
CA ASP A 41 4.36 -7.03 8.24
C ASP A 41 5.35 -8.19 8.39
N ILE A 42 6.59 -8.04 7.92
CA ILE A 42 7.66 -9.04 8.07
C ILE A 42 7.96 -9.34 9.54
N ALA A 43 7.91 -8.31 10.40
CA ALA A 43 7.86 -8.47 11.86
C ALA A 43 6.44 -8.16 12.33
N LYS A 44 5.95 -8.90 13.32
CA LYS A 44 4.59 -8.71 13.83
C LYS A 44 4.37 -7.26 14.28
N PRO A 45 3.41 -6.52 13.66
CA PRO A 45 3.14 -5.13 14.01
C PRO A 45 2.67 -4.97 15.46
N VAL A 46 3.10 -3.88 16.11
CA VAL A 46 2.58 -3.48 17.42
C VAL A 46 1.29 -2.69 17.21
N THR A 47 0.19 -3.21 17.76
CA THR A 47 -1.14 -2.60 17.65
C THR A 47 -1.67 -2.09 18.99
N GLU A 48 -0.87 -2.21 20.05
CA GLU A 48 -1.22 -1.70 21.38
C GLU A 48 -1.43 -0.17 21.34
N GLY A 49 -2.50 0.29 22.01
CA GLY A 49 -2.86 1.72 22.05
C GLY A 49 -3.63 2.23 20.84
N LEU A 50 -3.83 1.43 19.80
CA LEU A 50 -4.74 1.76 18.70
C LEU A 50 -6.18 1.42 19.08
N MET A 51 -7.12 2.25 18.62
CA MET A 51 -8.55 2.03 18.90
C MET A 51 -9.14 1.01 17.91
N GLY A 52 -10.22 0.33 18.33
CA GLY A 52 -10.98 -0.56 17.46
C GLY A 52 -10.55 -2.03 17.54
N GLN A 53 -11.09 -2.83 16.62
CA GLN A 53 -10.77 -4.26 16.53
C GLN A 53 -9.56 -4.43 15.61
N LEU A 54 -8.40 -4.74 16.22
CA LEU A 54 -7.14 -4.93 15.51
C LEU A 54 -6.49 -6.26 15.87
N SER A 55 -5.96 -6.92 14.86
CA SER A 55 -5.06 -8.07 15.00
C SER A 55 -3.78 -7.86 14.19
N SER A 56 -2.73 -8.60 14.53
CA SER A 56 -1.46 -8.47 13.82
C SER A 56 -0.80 -9.82 13.56
N TYR A 57 -0.20 -9.95 12.37
CA TYR A 57 0.51 -11.15 11.93
C TYR A 57 1.89 -10.79 11.40
N ALA A 58 2.87 -11.65 11.68
CA ALA A 58 4.14 -11.64 10.96
C ALA A 58 3.98 -12.40 9.64
N CYS A 59 4.34 -11.77 8.52
CA CYS A 59 4.25 -12.38 7.19
C CYS A 59 5.23 -11.70 6.23
N ASP A 60 6.06 -12.48 5.56
CA ASP A 60 6.81 -12.01 4.40
C ASP A 60 5.90 -12.12 3.16
N VAL A 61 5.57 -10.99 2.55
CA VAL A 61 4.73 -10.93 1.35
C VAL A 61 5.35 -11.61 0.12
N THR A 62 6.63 -11.97 0.17
CA THR A 62 7.30 -12.72 -0.89
C THR A 62 7.11 -14.24 -0.74
N ASN A 63 6.62 -14.69 0.42
CA ASN A 63 6.33 -16.10 0.72
C ASN A 63 4.84 -16.42 0.54
N SER A 64 4.53 -17.15 -0.53
CA SER A 64 3.16 -17.52 -0.89
C SER A 64 2.42 -18.29 0.21
N ASP A 65 3.10 -19.20 0.90
CA ASP A 65 2.46 -20.03 1.93
C ASP A 65 2.19 -19.24 3.21
N SER A 66 3.08 -18.31 3.58
CA SER A 66 2.86 -17.39 4.69
C SER A 66 1.63 -16.49 4.45
N ILE A 67 1.46 -15.99 3.23
CA ILE A 67 0.27 -15.19 2.87
C ILE A 67 -1.01 -16.02 2.95
N LYS A 68 -1.01 -17.24 2.41
CA LYS A 68 -2.17 -18.15 2.48
C LYS A 68 -2.57 -18.43 3.91
N GLU A 69 -1.60 -18.72 4.79
CA GLU A 69 -1.84 -18.98 6.20
C GLU A 69 -2.53 -17.77 6.88
N VAL A 70 -2.01 -16.57 6.67
CA VAL A 70 -2.61 -15.35 7.23
C VAL A 70 -4.03 -15.14 6.72
N ILE A 71 -4.27 -15.30 5.42
CA ILE A 71 -5.61 -15.11 4.82
C ILE A 71 -6.59 -16.15 5.34
N ASN A 72 -6.18 -17.42 5.48
CA ASN A 72 -7.01 -18.48 6.04
C ASN A 72 -7.38 -18.17 7.52
N ASN A 73 -6.42 -17.69 8.31
CA ASN A 73 -6.67 -17.28 9.69
C ASN A 73 -7.69 -16.12 9.75
N ILE A 74 -7.55 -15.11 8.88
CA ILE A 74 -8.48 -13.98 8.78
C ILE A 74 -9.89 -14.49 8.45
N SER A 75 -10.02 -15.34 7.43
CA SER A 75 -11.31 -15.88 7.01
C SER A 75 -12.00 -16.68 8.13
N SER A 76 -11.24 -17.52 8.84
CA SER A 76 -11.78 -18.35 9.91
C SER A 76 -12.12 -17.56 11.18
N GLU A 77 -11.35 -16.53 11.54
CA GLU A 77 -11.52 -15.76 12.77
C GLU A 77 -12.56 -14.64 12.62
N TYR A 78 -12.62 -14.00 11.45
CA TYR A 78 -13.47 -12.82 11.19
C TYR A 78 -14.60 -13.07 10.21
N GLY A 79 -14.72 -14.29 9.66
CA GLY A 79 -15.80 -14.67 8.76
C GLY A 79 -15.69 -14.15 7.33
N GLY A 80 -14.57 -13.51 6.95
CA GLY A 80 -14.32 -13.04 5.59
C GLY A 80 -13.26 -11.94 5.50
N LEU A 81 -12.97 -11.51 4.29
CA LEU A 81 -12.06 -10.42 3.96
C LEU A 81 -12.73 -9.51 2.93
N HIS A 82 -12.72 -8.20 3.15
CA HIS A 82 -13.41 -7.23 2.29
C HIS A 82 -12.45 -6.25 1.61
N ILE A 83 -11.36 -5.90 2.30
CA ILE A 83 -10.44 -4.86 1.84
C ILE A 83 -9.00 -5.35 2.00
N VAL A 84 -8.18 -5.11 0.98
CA VAL A 84 -6.74 -5.33 1.03
C VAL A 84 -6.01 -4.05 0.64
N VAL A 85 -5.07 -3.62 1.49
CA VAL A 85 -4.12 -2.56 1.17
C VAL A 85 -2.73 -3.15 1.04
N ASN A 86 -2.21 -3.22 -0.17
CA ASN A 86 -0.86 -3.67 -0.48
C ASN A 86 0.11 -2.51 -0.30
N SER A 87 0.59 -2.29 0.95
CA SER A 87 1.50 -1.20 1.28
C SER A 87 2.93 -1.65 1.59
N ALA A 88 3.18 -2.96 1.70
CA ALA A 88 4.53 -3.47 1.83
C ALA A 88 5.40 -3.06 0.63
N GLY A 89 6.59 -2.53 0.92
CA GLY A 89 7.49 -2.09 -0.13
C GLY A 89 8.84 -1.64 0.39
N VAL A 90 9.84 -1.73 -0.49
CA VAL A 90 11.22 -1.31 -0.23
C VAL A 90 11.73 -0.44 -1.38
N SER A 91 12.73 0.39 -1.09
CA SER A 91 13.51 1.11 -2.10
C SER A 91 14.86 0.43 -2.29
N ALA A 92 15.60 0.78 -3.34
CA ALA A 92 16.95 0.27 -3.53
C ALA A 92 17.91 0.60 -2.37
N ARG A 93 17.58 1.60 -1.53
CA ARG A 93 18.40 2.02 -0.38
C ARG A 93 18.22 1.15 0.86
N ASN A 94 17.07 0.50 0.98
CA ASN A 94 16.71 -0.31 2.16
C ASN A 94 16.25 -1.74 1.82
N ALA A 95 16.41 -2.17 0.57
CA ALA A 95 16.02 -3.51 0.14
C ALA A 95 16.88 -4.60 0.79
N LEU A 96 18.17 -4.37 0.89
CA LEU A 96 19.17 -5.23 1.51
C LEU A 96 20.21 -4.35 2.23
N SER A 97 20.59 -4.75 3.44
CA SER A 97 21.59 -4.03 4.26
C SER A 97 23.00 -4.60 4.15
N ASP A 98 23.14 -5.79 3.58
CA ASP A 98 24.38 -6.59 3.59
C ASP A 98 25.13 -6.58 2.25
N THR A 99 24.65 -5.84 1.26
CA THR A 99 25.23 -5.86 -0.08
C THR A 99 25.05 -4.56 -0.85
N THR A 100 26.01 -4.30 -1.75
CA THR A 100 25.94 -3.26 -2.80
C THR A 100 25.74 -3.87 -4.19
N ASP A 101 25.49 -5.17 -4.28
CA ASP A 101 25.22 -5.88 -5.54
C ASP A 101 23.90 -5.39 -6.13
N ILE A 102 24.00 -4.75 -7.28
CA ILE A 102 22.86 -4.12 -7.96
C ILE A 102 21.83 -5.15 -8.41
N GLU A 103 22.24 -6.34 -8.87
CA GLU A 103 21.31 -7.40 -9.31
C GLU A 103 20.50 -7.93 -8.12
N ARG A 104 21.16 -8.26 -7.01
CA ARG A 104 20.47 -8.70 -5.79
C ARG A 104 19.50 -7.65 -5.25
N ILE A 105 19.91 -6.38 -5.25
CA ILE A 105 19.04 -5.26 -4.86
C ILE A 105 17.84 -5.14 -5.80
N TRP A 106 18.06 -5.24 -7.10
CA TRP A 106 17.03 -5.22 -8.12
C TRP A 106 16.00 -6.33 -7.87
N ASP A 107 16.47 -7.56 -7.75
CA ASP A 107 15.61 -8.72 -7.54
C ASP A 107 14.77 -8.57 -6.28
N ARG A 108 15.37 -8.14 -5.16
CA ARG A 108 14.64 -7.93 -3.91
C ARG A 108 13.56 -6.85 -4.02
N VAL A 109 13.84 -5.75 -4.70
CA VAL A 109 12.84 -4.68 -4.92
C VAL A 109 11.67 -5.18 -5.75
N ILE A 110 11.93 -5.89 -6.85
CA ILE A 110 10.87 -6.48 -7.69
C ILE A 110 10.08 -7.54 -6.90
N GLU A 111 10.78 -8.38 -6.15
CA GLU A 111 10.17 -9.44 -5.36
C GLU A 111 9.20 -8.88 -4.30
N VAL A 112 9.62 -7.88 -3.54
CA VAL A 112 8.75 -7.30 -2.50
C VAL A 112 7.65 -6.45 -3.12
N ASN A 113 8.00 -5.47 -3.97
CA ASN A 113 7.06 -4.44 -4.40
C ASN A 113 6.03 -4.94 -5.41
N LEU A 114 6.45 -5.78 -6.35
CA LEU A 114 5.60 -6.24 -7.45
C LEU A 114 5.08 -7.66 -7.20
N LYS A 115 5.96 -8.64 -6.99
CA LYS A 115 5.55 -10.02 -6.74
C LYS A 115 4.77 -10.15 -5.42
N GLY A 116 5.21 -9.46 -4.36
CA GLY A 116 4.48 -9.44 -3.07
C GLY A 116 3.07 -8.88 -3.22
N THR A 117 2.91 -7.77 -3.96
CA THR A 117 1.58 -7.21 -4.29
C THR A 117 0.73 -8.20 -5.08
N PHE A 118 1.32 -8.87 -6.08
CA PHE A 118 0.65 -9.91 -6.86
C PHE A 118 0.20 -11.09 -5.97
N LEU A 119 1.09 -11.66 -5.18
CA LEU A 119 0.79 -12.82 -4.33
C LEU A 119 -0.30 -12.51 -3.30
N THR A 120 -0.19 -11.36 -2.63
CA THR A 120 -1.19 -10.92 -1.64
C THR A 120 -2.56 -10.76 -2.30
N SER A 121 -2.63 -10.07 -3.45
CA SER A 121 -3.89 -9.88 -4.19
C SER A 121 -4.48 -11.21 -4.64
N MET A 122 -3.67 -12.06 -5.28
CA MET A 122 -4.11 -13.36 -5.82
C MET A 122 -4.73 -14.26 -4.74
N HIS A 123 -4.08 -14.34 -3.56
CA HIS A 123 -4.59 -15.18 -2.48
C HIS A 123 -5.78 -14.55 -1.73
N SER A 124 -5.94 -13.22 -1.76
CA SER A 124 -7.06 -12.53 -1.13
C SER A 124 -8.34 -12.56 -1.95
N VAL A 125 -8.25 -12.60 -3.28
CA VAL A 125 -9.41 -12.54 -4.19
C VAL A 125 -10.50 -13.56 -3.85
N PRO A 126 -10.21 -14.86 -3.63
CA PRO A 126 -11.25 -15.82 -3.30
C PRO A 126 -12.04 -15.50 -2.02
N GLU A 127 -11.37 -14.95 -1.01
CA GLU A 127 -12.02 -14.59 0.25
C GLU A 127 -12.82 -13.30 0.15
N ILE A 128 -12.35 -12.33 -0.65
CA ILE A 128 -13.11 -11.10 -0.94
C ILE A 128 -14.37 -11.44 -1.74
N GLU A 129 -14.27 -12.35 -2.70
CA GLU A 129 -15.41 -12.80 -3.50
C GLU A 129 -16.46 -13.53 -2.64
N LYS A 130 -16.04 -14.44 -1.76
CA LYS A 130 -16.92 -15.12 -0.78
C LYS A 130 -17.61 -14.12 0.16
N SER A 131 -16.99 -13.00 0.46
CA SER A 131 -17.54 -11.92 1.29
C SER A 131 -18.53 -11.03 0.52
N GLY A 132 -18.82 -11.32 -0.74
CA GLY A 132 -19.75 -10.56 -1.58
C GLY A 132 -19.13 -9.38 -2.32
N GLY A 133 -17.81 -9.35 -2.46
CA GLY A 133 -17.06 -8.28 -3.11
C GLY A 133 -16.31 -7.38 -2.15
N GLY A 134 -15.59 -6.40 -2.70
CA GLY A 134 -14.77 -5.51 -1.88
C GLY A 134 -13.79 -4.63 -2.67
N ALA A 135 -12.65 -4.30 -2.05
CA ALA A 135 -11.67 -3.42 -2.66
C ALA A 135 -10.21 -3.86 -2.41
N ILE A 136 -9.40 -3.77 -3.44
CA ILE A 136 -7.94 -3.92 -3.37
C ILE A 136 -7.30 -2.56 -3.70
N ILE A 137 -6.46 -2.06 -2.80
CA ILE A 137 -5.74 -0.79 -2.93
C ILE A 137 -4.25 -1.08 -2.95
N ASN A 138 -3.60 -0.83 -4.09
CA ASN A 138 -2.18 -1.07 -4.27
C ASN A 138 -1.38 0.23 -4.07
N LEU A 139 -0.31 0.21 -3.27
CA LEU A 139 0.62 1.33 -3.15
C LEU A 139 1.63 1.28 -4.30
N ALA A 140 1.32 2.05 -5.37
CA ALA A 140 2.25 2.36 -6.43
C ALA A 140 3.17 3.55 -6.02
N SER A 141 3.42 4.49 -6.90
CA SER A 141 4.18 5.73 -6.68
C SER A 141 4.03 6.61 -7.91
N THR A 142 4.26 7.92 -7.78
CA THR A 142 4.52 8.79 -8.94
C THR A 142 5.71 8.27 -9.78
N MET A 143 6.70 7.62 -9.15
CA MET A 143 7.82 6.96 -9.84
C MET A 143 7.39 5.76 -10.71
N GLY A 144 6.16 5.31 -10.61
CA GLY A 144 5.56 4.32 -11.54
C GLY A 144 4.96 4.95 -12.80
N ILE A 145 4.88 6.28 -12.86
CA ILE A 145 4.30 7.06 -13.98
C ILE A 145 5.31 8.02 -14.60
N VAL A 146 6.26 8.52 -13.81
CA VAL A 146 7.35 9.41 -14.27
C VAL A 146 8.70 8.88 -13.82
N GLY A 147 9.77 9.31 -14.48
CA GLY A 147 11.14 8.97 -14.07
C GLY A 147 11.59 9.71 -12.81
N TYR A 148 12.73 9.31 -12.26
CA TYR A 148 13.36 10.05 -11.17
C TYR A 148 13.73 11.47 -11.59
N PRO A 149 13.55 12.44 -10.69
CA PRO A 149 14.02 13.80 -10.92
C PRO A 149 15.55 13.84 -11.04
N THR A 150 16.05 14.80 -11.79
CA THR A 150 17.48 14.89 -12.16
C THR A 150 18.43 14.91 -10.96
N GLY A 151 18.01 15.46 -9.81
CA GLY A 151 18.79 15.49 -8.56
C GLY A 151 18.89 14.14 -7.84
N LEU A 152 18.07 13.16 -8.21
CA LEU A 152 18.07 11.82 -7.61
C LEU A 152 18.44 10.72 -8.62
N ARG A 153 19.31 11.02 -9.56
CA ARG A 153 19.67 10.10 -10.65
C ARG A 153 20.07 8.73 -10.14
N ASN A 154 19.34 7.70 -10.55
CA ASN A 154 19.62 6.30 -10.35
C ASN A 154 18.95 5.47 -11.45
N GLY A 155 19.56 5.46 -12.64
CA GLY A 155 19.02 4.79 -13.84
C GLY A 155 18.89 3.27 -13.69
N TYR A 156 19.56 2.67 -12.73
CA TYR A 156 19.52 1.22 -12.46
C TYR A 156 18.60 0.86 -11.28
N SER A 157 17.84 1.80 -10.75
CA SER A 157 16.92 1.50 -9.65
C SER A 157 15.73 0.66 -10.12
N ALA A 158 15.48 -0.46 -9.48
CA ALA A 158 14.30 -1.30 -9.71
C ALA A 158 13.00 -0.65 -9.20
N TYR A 159 13.08 0.41 -8.37
CA TYR A 159 11.90 0.98 -7.74
C TYR A 159 10.88 1.52 -8.76
N PRO A 160 11.25 2.40 -9.74
CA PRO A 160 10.30 2.87 -10.73
C PRO A 160 9.69 1.73 -11.57
N PRO A 161 10.46 0.77 -12.12
CA PRO A 161 9.89 -0.39 -12.83
C PRO A 161 8.94 -1.20 -11.96
N SER A 162 9.27 -1.44 -10.67
CA SER A 162 8.40 -2.19 -9.76
C SER A 162 7.05 -1.47 -9.56
N LYS A 163 7.08 -0.13 -9.40
CA LYS A 163 5.87 0.68 -9.19
C LYS A 163 5.07 0.88 -10.48
N GLY A 164 5.73 0.97 -11.63
CA GLY A 164 5.08 0.92 -12.95
C GLY A 164 4.41 -0.42 -13.19
N GLY A 165 5.04 -1.53 -12.79
CA GLY A 165 4.45 -2.86 -12.80
C GLY A 165 3.19 -2.95 -11.93
N VAL A 166 3.19 -2.35 -10.73
CA VAL A 166 2.01 -2.28 -9.84
C VAL A 166 0.88 -1.47 -10.50
N VAL A 167 1.19 -0.35 -11.16
CA VAL A 167 0.18 0.44 -11.90
C VAL A 167 -0.48 -0.41 -12.99
N GLN A 168 0.31 -1.12 -13.79
CA GLN A 168 -0.24 -1.95 -14.88
C GLN A 168 -0.95 -3.18 -14.35
N PHE A 169 -0.43 -3.85 -13.32
CA PHE A 169 -1.08 -4.96 -12.64
C PHE A 169 -2.46 -4.56 -12.08
N THR A 170 -2.57 -3.38 -11.47
CA THR A 170 -3.83 -2.83 -10.98
C THR A 170 -4.90 -2.75 -12.07
N LYS A 171 -4.54 -2.22 -13.25
CA LYS A 171 -5.47 -2.10 -14.38
C LYS A 171 -5.94 -3.46 -14.89
N THR A 172 -5.02 -4.41 -15.05
CA THR A 172 -5.34 -5.76 -15.51
C THR A 172 -6.27 -6.46 -14.53
N LEU A 173 -5.92 -6.42 -13.23
CA LEU A 173 -6.70 -7.07 -12.19
C LEU A 173 -8.09 -6.41 -12.01
N ALA A 174 -8.17 -5.09 -12.19
CA ALA A 174 -9.43 -4.37 -12.10
C ALA A 174 -10.44 -4.80 -13.17
N VAL A 175 -9.98 -5.02 -14.41
CA VAL A 175 -10.82 -5.50 -15.52
C VAL A 175 -11.27 -6.94 -15.28
N ASP A 176 -10.37 -7.78 -14.79
CA ASP A 176 -10.61 -9.22 -14.54
C ASP A 176 -11.62 -9.46 -13.38
N LEU A 177 -11.67 -8.55 -12.40
CA LEU A 177 -12.47 -8.72 -11.19
C LEU A 177 -13.73 -7.86 -11.11
N ALA A 178 -13.97 -7.00 -12.09
CA ALA A 178 -15.07 -6.02 -12.04
C ALA A 178 -16.46 -6.70 -11.96
N ASP A 179 -16.69 -7.75 -12.72
CA ASP A 179 -17.94 -8.53 -12.73
C ASP A 179 -18.12 -9.42 -11.48
N ARG A 180 -17.02 -9.56 -10.69
CA ARG A 180 -17.01 -10.28 -9.40
C ARG A 180 -17.22 -9.34 -8.21
N GLY A 181 -17.58 -8.07 -8.45
CA GLY A 181 -17.84 -7.08 -7.41
C GLY A 181 -16.60 -6.62 -6.66
N ILE A 182 -15.40 -6.80 -7.21
CA ILE A 182 -14.14 -6.40 -6.58
C ILE A 182 -13.54 -5.22 -7.34
N ARG A 183 -13.37 -4.08 -6.66
CA ARG A 183 -12.70 -2.91 -7.22
C ARG A 183 -11.19 -2.98 -6.93
N VAL A 184 -10.37 -2.66 -7.91
CA VAL A 184 -8.92 -2.63 -7.76
C VAL A 184 -8.38 -1.30 -8.23
N ASN A 185 -7.73 -0.54 -7.35
CA ASN A 185 -7.16 0.76 -7.65
C ASN A 185 -5.75 0.89 -7.08
N CYS A 186 -4.94 1.81 -7.56
CA CYS A 186 -3.68 2.12 -6.92
C CYS A 186 -3.57 3.60 -6.52
N LEU A 187 -2.81 3.83 -5.47
CA LEU A 187 -2.37 5.14 -5.04
C LEU A 187 -0.98 5.40 -5.61
N CYS A 188 -0.76 6.59 -6.14
CA CYS A 188 0.53 7.05 -6.66
C CYS A 188 1.00 8.26 -5.83
N PRO A 189 1.54 8.03 -4.61
CA PRO A 189 2.07 9.10 -3.79
C PRO A 189 3.31 9.75 -4.42
N GLY A 190 3.49 11.05 -4.21
CA GLY A 190 4.77 11.74 -4.35
C GLY A 190 5.74 11.36 -3.23
N PHE A 191 6.66 12.25 -2.87
CA PHE A 191 7.52 12.04 -1.72
C PHE A 191 6.73 12.29 -0.43
N VAL A 192 6.73 11.29 0.48
CA VAL A 192 5.97 11.27 1.74
C VAL A 192 6.94 11.07 2.89
N GLU A 193 6.71 11.75 4.01
CA GLU A 193 7.51 11.64 5.25
C GLU A 193 7.31 10.27 5.90
N THR A 194 8.20 9.32 5.60
CA THR A 194 8.16 7.92 6.08
C THR A 194 9.58 7.41 6.31
N SER A 195 9.71 6.27 6.99
CA SER A 195 10.99 5.57 7.12
C SER A 195 11.63 5.20 5.76
N LEU A 196 10.82 4.98 4.72
CA LEU A 196 11.31 4.71 3.37
C LEU A 196 12.08 5.90 2.76
N THR A 197 11.70 7.13 3.10
CA THR A 197 12.29 8.37 2.59
C THR A 197 13.25 9.03 3.56
N GLU A 198 13.38 8.54 4.78
CA GLU A 198 14.20 9.12 5.86
C GLU A 198 15.66 9.31 5.44
N SER A 199 16.25 8.35 4.74
CA SER A 199 17.62 8.46 4.23
C SER A 199 17.81 9.59 3.20
N LEU A 200 16.75 10.12 2.61
CA LEU A 200 16.76 11.26 1.69
C LEU A 200 16.47 12.57 2.45
N THR A 201 15.58 12.51 3.43
CA THR A 201 15.08 13.69 4.15
C THR A 201 15.93 14.09 5.34
N SER A 202 16.82 13.22 5.81
CA SER A 202 17.83 13.52 6.85
C SER A 202 18.90 14.49 6.39
N ASP A 203 19.17 14.58 5.07
CA ASP A 203 20.02 15.61 4.50
C ASP A 203 19.18 16.84 4.13
N ASN A 204 19.52 18.01 4.69
CA ASN A 204 18.75 19.24 4.52
C ASN A 204 18.69 19.72 3.06
N GLU A 205 19.75 19.57 2.29
CA GLU A 205 19.80 20.00 0.90
C GLU A 205 18.86 19.13 0.05
N THR A 206 18.97 17.82 0.17
CA THR A 206 18.09 16.86 -0.48
C THR A 206 16.62 17.05 -0.07
N ASN A 207 16.35 17.27 1.22
CA ASN A 207 15.01 17.51 1.71
C ASN A 207 14.38 18.78 1.09
N ASN A 208 15.15 19.89 1.06
CA ASN A 208 14.69 21.12 0.42
C ASN A 208 14.48 20.96 -1.09
N TYR A 209 15.38 20.23 -1.76
CA TYR A 209 15.20 19.89 -3.16
C TYR A 209 13.90 19.11 -3.39
N LEU A 210 13.63 18.06 -2.59
CA LEU A 210 12.41 17.28 -2.69
C LEU A 210 11.15 18.12 -2.44
N LYS A 211 11.16 19.01 -1.44
CA LYS A 211 10.05 19.93 -1.19
C LYS A 211 9.80 20.85 -2.39
N GLY A 212 10.88 21.35 -3.00
CA GLY A 212 10.81 22.21 -4.18
C GLY A 212 10.25 21.55 -5.44
N LEU A 213 10.27 20.21 -5.51
CA LEU A 213 9.65 19.46 -6.60
C LEU A 213 8.11 19.47 -6.52
N HIS A 214 7.54 19.74 -5.35
CA HIS A 214 6.09 19.76 -5.15
C HIS A 214 5.58 21.21 -5.17
N PRO A 215 4.66 21.58 -6.06
CA PRO A 215 4.03 22.92 -6.06
C PRO A 215 3.45 23.34 -4.71
N MET A 216 3.00 22.38 -3.88
CA MET A 216 2.54 22.66 -2.52
C MET A 216 3.69 22.99 -1.52
N GLY A 217 4.95 22.96 -1.94
CA GLY A 217 6.14 23.37 -1.17
C GLY A 217 6.50 22.46 0.01
N ARG A 218 5.95 21.26 0.09
CA ARG A 218 6.18 20.30 1.17
C ARG A 218 6.08 18.86 0.71
N LEU A 219 6.58 17.94 1.52
CA LEU A 219 6.32 16.52 1.35
C LEU A 219 4.89 16.18 1.81
N GLY A 220 4.39 15.06 1.32
CA GLY A 220 3.12 14.49 1.81
C GLY A 220 3.30 13.87 3.20
N ARG A 221 2.20 13.76 3.95
CA ARG A 221 2.15 13.02 5.20
C ARG A 221 1.48 11.66 5.00
N PRO A 222 1.85 10.64 5.79
CA PRO A 222 1.23 9.31 5.71
C PRO A 222 -0.30 9.33 5.84
N ASP A 223 -0.84 10.19 6.71
CA ASP A 223 -2.29 10.34 6.92
C ASP A 223 -3.03 10.85 5.68
N GLU A 224 -2.39 11.68 4.85
CA GLU A 224 -2.97 12.16 3.59
C GLU A 224 -3.15 11.01 2.58
N ILE A 225 -2.20 10.09 2.54
CA ILE A 225 -2.30 8.90 1.69
C ILE A 225 -3.32 7.90 2.26
N ALA A 226 -3.36 7.73 3.58
CA ALA A 226 -4.33 6.87 4.25
C ALA A 226 -5.78 7.36 4.04
N ASN A 227 -6.03 8.68 3.98
CA ASN A 227 -7.34 9.24 3.64
C ASN A 227 -7.78 8.87 2.22
N ALA A 228 -6.85 8.88 1.25
CA ALA A 228 -7.13 8.43 -0.11
C ALA A 228 -7.37 6.91 -0.18
N ALA A 229 -6.62 6.12 0.60
CA ALA A 229 -6.85 4.68 0.74
C ALA A 229 -8.25 4.41 1.31
N LEU A 230 -8.66 5.13 2.35
CA LEU A 230 -10.00 5.03 2.94
C LEU A 230 -11.09 5.35 1.93
N PHE A 231 -10.96 6.42 1.15
CA PHE A 231 -11.90 6.75 0.08
C PHE A 231 -12.04 5.60 -0.92
N LEU A 232 -10.93 5.06 -1.42
CA LEU A 232 -10.95 3.94 -2.37
C LEU A 232 -11.44 2.62 -1.75
N ALA A 233 -11.29 2.44 -0.44
CA ALA A 233 -11.79 1.28 0.28
C ALA A 233 -13.31 1.34 0.54
N SER A 234 -13.88 2.54 0.62
CA SER A 234 -15.29 2.77 0.97
C SER A 234 -16.23 2.71 -0.25
N ASP A 235 -17.54 2.64 0.01
CA ASP A 235 -18.58 2.66 -1.01
C ASP A 235 -18.70 4.00 -1.75
N GLU A 236 -18.07 5.07 -1.24
CA GLU A 236 -17.99 6.38 -1.91
C GLU A 236 -17.26 6.30 -3.25
N SER A 237 -16.41 5.30 -3.45
CA SER A 237 -15.70 5.03 -4.70
C SER A 237 -16.28 3.86 -5.49
N SER A 238 -17.58 3.57 -5.33
CA SER A 238 -18.27 2.39 -5.91
C SER A 238 -18.18 2.28 -7.45
N PHE A 239 -17.94 3.37 -8.16
CA PHE A 239 -17.76 3.38 -9.62
C PHE A 239 -16.32 3.64 -10.06
N ILE A 240 -15.34 3.43 -9.15
CA ILE A 240 -13.91 3.64 -9.41
C ILE A 240 -13.18 2.30 -9.34
N THR A 241 -12.71 1.81 -10.50
CA THR A 241 -11.83 0.64 -10.62
C THR A 241 -10.80 0.85 -11.72
N GLY A 242 -9.61 0.28 -11.59
CA GLY A 242 -8.49 0.44 -12.55
C GLY A 242 -7.81 1.82 -12.50
N SER A 243 -8.16 2.68 -11.54
CA SER A 243 -7.63 4.03 -11.45
C SER A 243 -6.26 4.07 -10.76
N SER A 244 -5.42 4.99 -11.23
CA SER A 244 -4.18 5.40 -10.58
C SER A 244 -4.40 6.79 -9.97
N LEU A 245 -4.74 6.83 -8.67
CA LEU A 245 -4.99 8.08 -7.97
C LEU A 245 -3.66 8.71 -7.55
N VAL A 246 -3.33 9.84 -8.14
CA VAL A 246 -2.11 10.60 -7.82
C VAL A 246 -2.34 11.47 -6.59
N ILE A 247 -1.39 11.40 -5.63
CA ILE A 247 -1.43 12.18 -4.38
C ILE A 247 -0.01 12.71 -4.15
N ASP A 248 0.36 13.79 -4.82
CA ASP A 248 1.77 14.21 -4.96
C ASP A 248 2.02 15.71 -4.80
N GLY A 249 1.06 16.45 -4.28
CA GLY A 249 1.22 17.90 -4.09
C GLY A 249 1.48 18.67 -5.39
N GLY A 250 1.07 18.11 -6.54
CA GLY A 250 1.22 18.70 -7.86
C GLY A 250 2.55 18.37 -8.57
N TYR A 251 3.35 17.45 -8.02
CA TYR A 251 4.66 17.08 -8.60
C TYR A 251 4.57 16.63 -10.07
N THR A 252 3.57 15.84 -10.43
CA THR A 252 3.41 15.33 -11.82
C THR A 252 2.50 16.20 -12.68
N ALA A 253 1.98 17.31 -12.18
CA ALA A 253 1.09 18.22 -12.92
C ALA A 253 1.84 19.35 -13.66
N GLN A 254 3.16 19.41 -13.56
CA GLN A 254 4.02 20.45 -14.14
C GLN A 254 4.98 19.90 -15.20
#